data_b32b65a68e2b097131b9e82427680085
#
_entry.id   b32b65a68e2b097131b9e82427680085
#
_cell.length_a   1.000
_cell.length_b   1.000
_cell.length_c   1.000
_cell.angle_alpha   90.00
_cell.angle_beta   90.00
_cell.angle_gamma   90.00
#
_symmetry.space_group_name_H-M   'P 1'
#
loop_
_entity.id
_entity.type
_entity.pdbx_description
1 polymer ?
#
loop_
_entity_poly.entity_id
_entity_poly.type
_entity_poly.pdbx_seq_one_letter_code
_entity_poly.pdbx_strand_id
1 'polypeptide(L)'
;ALAFYTPLMTALGIHSRFCDPARPWAGWQSDPGPRPLFLIGRPYDGQAPQPGNGHMTAFLAASRDLVDRAFAVALANGGTSDGAPGLRPEYHEHYYGAYLRDPDGNKLCVVCHSPPD
;
A
#
# COMPACT_ATOMS: atom_id res chain seq x y z
N ALA A 1 -6.56 -6.50 -8.82
CA ALA A 1 -5.99 -5.48 -7.91
C ALA A 1 -6.87 -5.24 -6.69
N LEU A 2 -8.19 -5.26 -6.84
CA LEU A 2 -9.10 -5.03 -5.72
C LEU A 2 -8.93 -6.08 -4.61
N ALA A 3 -8.77 -7.35 -4.99
CA ALA A 3 -8.56 -8.42 -4.04
C ALA A 3 -7.25 -8.30 -3.25
N PHE A 4 -6.29 -7.56 -3.78
CA PHE A 4 -5.04 -7.24 -3.08
C PHE A 4 -5.19 -6.00 -2.19
N TYR A 5 -5.71 -4.89 -2.75
CA TYR A 5 -5.73 -3.62 -2.02
C TYR A 5 -6.78 -3.56 -0.91
N THR A 6 -7.92 -4.22 -1.06
CA THR A 6 -8.95 -4.17 -0.02
C THR A 6 -8.46 -4.70 1.33
N PRO A 7 -7.88 -5.91 1.42
CA PRO A 7 -7.36 -6.38 2.70
C PRO A 7 -6.14 -5.59 3.19
N LEU A 8 -5.29 -5.12 2.27
CA LEU A 8 -4.14 -4.31 2.65
C LEU A 8 -4.58 -2.99 3.30
N MET A 9 -5.50 -2.26 2.69
CA MET A 9 -5.99 -0.99 3.22
C MET A 9 -6.72 -1.18 4.54
N THR A 10 -7.50 -2.26 4.67
CA THR A 10 -8.15 -2.59 5.93
C THR A 10 -7.12 -2.83 7.04
N ALA A 11 -6.06 -3.57 6.76
CA ALA A 11 -4.99 -3.82 7.73
C ALA A 11 -4.30 -2.52 8.16
N LEU A 12 -4.14 -1.57 7.25
CA LEU A 12 -3.52 -0.28 7.52
C LEU A 12 -4.47 0.72 8.18
N GLY A 13 -5.78 0.42 8.26
CA GLY A 13 -6.76 1.34 8.80
C GLY A 13 -7.10 2.50 7.87
N ILE A 14 -6.84 2.35 6.57
CA ILE A 14 -7.15 3.37 5.57
C ILE A 14 -8.56 3.14 5.06
N HIS A 15 -9.42 4.17 5.18
CA HIS A 15 -10.84 4.03 4.90
C HIS A 15 -11.17 4.02 3.42
N SER A 16 -12.05 3.10 3.03
CA SER A 16 -12.61 3.08 1.68
C SER A 16 -13.49 4.32 1.45
N ARG A 17 -13.26 5.01 0.34
CA ARG A 17 -14.09 6.12 -0.09
C ARG A 17 -15.18 5.65 -1.05
N PHE A 18 -14.83 4.78 -1.97
CA PHE A 18 -15.78 4.18 -2.91
C PHE A 18 -15.18 2.91 -3.50
N CYS A 19 -16.05 2.04 -3.97
CA CYS A 19 -15.66 0.83 -4.67
C CYS A 19 -16.77 0.47 -5.66
N ASP A 20 -16.42 0.42 -6.95
CA ASP A 20 -17.36 0.07 -8.01
C ASP A 20 -16.72 -0.99 -8.91
N PRO A 21 -16.95 -2.29 -8.63
CA PRO A 21 -16.36 -3.36 -9.42
C PRO A 21 -16.78 -3.37 -10.89
N ALA A 22 -17.91 -2.74 -11.21
CA ALA A 22 -18.42 -2.73 -12.58
C ALA A 22 -17.64 -1.76 -13.48
N ARG A 23 -17.06 -0.67 -12.93
CA ARG A 23 -16.35 0.32 -13.74
C ARG A 23 -14.97 -0.10 -14.19
N PRO A 24 -14.15 -0.96 -13.59
CA PRO A 24 -13.87 -1.19 -12.18
C PRO A 24 -12.93 -0.11 -11.63
N TRP A 25 -13.25 0.45 -10.50
CA TRP A 25 -12.37 1.38 -9.80
C TRP A 25 -12.70 1.42 -8.31
N ALA A 26 -11.74 1.86 -7.51
CA ALA A 26 -11.91 2.00 -6.07
C ALA A 26 -10.97 3.09 -5.56
N GLY A 27 -11.32 3.68 -4.42
CA GLY A 27 -10.52 4.72 -3.82
C GLY A 27 -10.57 4.67 -2.30
N TRP A 28 -9.46 5.06 -1.69
CA TRP A 28 -9.30 5.13 -0.23
C TRP A 28 -8.82 6.52 0.13
N GLN A 29 -9.22 6.98 1.32
CA GLN A 29 -8.95 8.35 1.76
C GLN A 29 -8.00 8.40 2.94
N SER A 30 -7.23 9.49 3.03
CA SER A 30 -6.42 9.79 4.20
C SER A 30 -7.27 10.38 5.32
N ASP A 31 -6.84 10.20 6.56
CA ASP A 31 -7.39 10.91 7.71
C ASP A 31 -6.70 12.28 7.85
N PRO A 32 -7.40 13.29 8.38
CA PRO A 32 -8.80 13.28 8.84
C PRO A 32 -9.82 13.61 7.77
N GLY A 33 -9.39 13.97 6.58
CA GLY A 33 -10.31 14.48 5.57
C GLY A 33 -10.53 13.53 4.41
N PRO A 34 -11.39 13.93 3.44
CA PRO A 34 -11.67 13.08 2.29
C PRO A 34 -10.55 13.04 1.26
N ARG A 35 -9.51 13.85 1.42
CA ARG A 35 -8.35 13.91 0.52
C ARG A 35 -7.06 14.01 1.31
N PRO A 36 -5.94 13.58 0.71
CA PRO A 36 -5.82 12.98 -0.62
C PRO A 36 -6.43 11.60 -0.73
N LEU A 37 -6.64 11.13 -1.96
CA LEU A 37 -7.16 9.80 -2.25
C LEU A 37 -6.09 8.94 -2.89
N PHE A 38 -6.11 7.65 -2.58
CA PHE A 38 -5.39 6.63 -3.34
C PHE A 38 -6.41 5.89 -4.19
N LEU A 39 -6.22 5.89 -5.49
CA LEU A 39 -7.17 5.31 -6.44
C LEU A 39 -6.53 4.16 -7.21
N ILE A 40 -7.31 3.11 -7.44
CA ILE A 40 -6.96 2.08 -8.40
C ILE A 40 -8.09 1.99 -9.42
N GLY A 41 -7.73 1.69 -10.66
CA GLY A 41 -8.72 1.59 -11.73
C GLY A 41 -8.07 1.15 -13.01
N ARG A 42 -8.91 0.99 -14.02
CA ARG A 42 -8.43 0.66 -15.34
C ARG A 42 -7.65 1.86 -15.91
N PRO A 43 -6.52 1.61 -16.61
CA PRO A 43 -5.80 2.71 -17.27
C PRO A 43 -6.73 3.50 -18.20
N TYR A 44 -6.52 4.82 -18.24
CA TYR A 44 -7.40 5.72 -19.01
C TYR A 44 -7.48 5.36 -20.48
N ASP A 45 -6.36 4.90 -21.06
CA ASP A 45 -6.30 4.53 -22.49
C ASP A 45 -6.87 3.14 -22.76
N GLY A 46 -7.34 2.42 -21.75
CA GLY A 46 -7.93 1.08 -21.89
C GLY A 46 -6.92 -0.03 -22.15
N GLN A 47 -5.63 0.28 -22.16
CA GLN A 47 -4.59 -0.73 -22.36
C GLN A 47 -4.23 -1.45 -21.06
N ALA A 48 -3.44 -2.51 -21.15
CA ALA A 48 -3.00 -3.25 -19.98
C ALA A 48 -2.16 -2.35 -19.08
N PRO A 49 -2.29 -2.47 -17.73
CA PRO A 49 -1.48 -1.68 -16.82
C PRO A 49 -0.01 -2.07 -16.91
N GLN A 50 0.87 -1.07 -16.72
CA GLN A 50 2.31 -1.28 -16.69
C GLN A 50 2.88 -0.60 -15.46
N PRO A 51 3.73 -1.28 -14.67
CA PRO A 51 4.40 -0.65 -13.55
C PRO A 51 5.43 0.36 -14.02
N GLY A 52 5.56 1.47 -13.28
CA GLY A 52 6.58 2.45 -13.56
C GLY A 52 7.92 2.01 -12.98
N ASN A 53 8.99 2.13 -13.79
CA ASN A 53 10.34 1.88 -13.28
C ASN A 53 10.82 3.09 -12.47
N GLY A 54 11.11 2.88 -11.20
CA GLY A 54 11.53 3.95 -10.29
C GLY A 54 10.37 4.65 -9.58
N HIS A 55 9.15 4.24 -9.84
CA HIS A 55 7.96 4.77 -9.16
C HIS A 55 7.63 3.91 -7.93
N MET A 56 7.20 4.55 -6.85
CA MET A 56 6.80 3.86 -5.63
C MET A 56 5.73 4.66 -4.90
N THR A 57 4.74 3.97 -4.35
CA THR A 57 3.75 4.58 -3.47
C THR A 57 4.01 4.09 -2.05
N ALA A 58 4.10 5.03 -1.09
CA ALA A 58 4.33 4.70 0.31
C ALA A 58 3.06 4.94 1.12
N PHE A 59 2.72 3.95 1.94
CA PHE A 59 1.60 4.05 2.88
C PHE A 59 2.14 4.14 4.30
N LEU A 60 1.63 5.10 5.06
CA LEU A 60 2.00 5.28 6.46
C LEU A 60 1.26 4.26 7.33
N ALA A 61 1.99 3.58 8.19
CA ALA A 61 1.44 2.70 9.21
C ALA A 61 1.63 3.32 10.59
N ALA A 62 0.63 3.18 11.45
CA ALA A 62 0.64 3.79 12.78
C ALA A 62 1.62 3.12 13.74
N SER A 63 1.99 1.87 13.49
CA SER A 63 2.90 1.12 14.36
C SER A 63 3.73 0.14 13.56
N ARG A 64 4.81 -0.37 14.17
CA ARG A 64 5.64 -1.42 13.54
C ARG A 64 4.85 -2.70 13.37
N ASP A 65 3.98 -3.05 14.32
CA ASP A 65 3.11 -4.22 14.20
C ASP A 65 2.19 -4.14 12.99
N LEU A 66 1.70 -2.94 12.67
CA LEU A 66 0.88 -2.73 11.48
C LEU A 66 1.69 -2.89 10.19
N VAL A 67 2.97 -2.49 10.18
CA VAL A 67 3.85 -2.76 9.04
C VAL A 67 3.97 -4.27 8.82
N ASP A 68 4.25 -5.01 9.88
CA ASP A 68 4.39 -6.47 9.79
C ASP A 68 3.10 -7.12 9.30
N ARG A 69 1.96 -6.71 9.85
CA ARG A 69 0.66 -7.26 9.48
C ARG A 69 0.30 -6.93 8.04
N ALA A 70 0.49 -5.68 7.64
CA ALA A 70 0.17 -5.25 6.27
C ALA A 70 1.02 -6.01 5.25
N PHE A 71 2.30 -6.20 5.55
CA PHE A 71 3.18 -6.97 4.69
C PHE A 71 2.68 -8.42 4.54
N ALA A 72 2.34 -9.06 5.65
CA ALA A 72 1.85 -10.45 5.62
C ALA A 72 0.52 -10.56 4.84
N VAL A 73 -0.40 -9.62 5.05
CA VAL A 73 -1.68 -9.58 4.34
C VAL A 73 -1.45 -9.40 2.85
N ALA A 74 -0.54 -8.50 2.48
CA ALA A 74 -0.24 -8.25 1.06
C ALA A 74 0.31 -9.49 0.37
N LEU A 75 1.25 -10.20 1.01
CA LEU A 75 1.79 -11.43 0.44
C LEU A 75 0.74 -12.54 0.33
N ALA A 76 -0.18 -12.60 1.29
CA ALA A 76 -1.26 -13.58 1.26
C ALA A 76 -2.28 -13.31 0.15
N ASN A 77 -2.30 -12.11 -0.40
CA ASN A 77 -3.28 -11.68 -1.41
C ASN A 77 -2.65 -11.34 -2.76
N GLY A 78 -1.53 -11.96 -3.08
CA GLY A 78 -0.94 -11.90 -4.42
C GLY A 78 0.22 -10.93 -4.57
N GLY A 79 0.64 -10.27 -3.50
CA GLY A 79 1.82 -9.43 -3.52
C GLY A 79 3.11 -10.24 -3.42
N THR A 80 4.23 -9.60 -3.78
CA THR A 80 5.57 -10.19 -3.64
C THR A 80 6.48 -9.28 -2.84
N SER A 81 7.41 -9.89 -2.09
CA SER A 81 8.35 -9.13 -1.27
C SER A 81 9.42 -8.46 -2.12
N ASP A 82 9.72 -7.21 -1.77
CA ASP A 82 10.85 -6.46 -2.34
C ASP A 82 11.72 -5.90 -1.20
N GLY A 83 11.51 -6.37 0.03
CA GLY A 83 12.25 -6.03 1.23
C GLY A 83 11.39 -6.25 2.47
N ALA A 84 11.71 -7.31 3.25
CA ALA A 84 10.95 -7.67 4.45
C ALA A 84 10.92 -6.54 5.49
N PRO A 85 9.92 -6.52 6.39
CA PRO A 85 9.85 -5.49 7.44
C PRO A 85 11.13 -5.42 8.26
N GLY A 86 11.59 -4.21 8.53
CA GLY A 86 12.77 -3.99 9.33
C GLY A 86 13.17 -2.53 9.38
N LEU A 87 14.11 -2.23 10.27
CA LEU A 87 14.65 -0.88 10.38
C LEU A 87 15.53 -0.55 9.18
N ARG A 88 15.43 0.71 8.74
CA ARG A 88 16.29 1.26 7.67
C ARG A 88 16.96 2.53 8.23
N PRO A 89 18.00 2.36 9.07
CA PRO A 89 18.63 3.51 9.75
C PRO A 89 19.27 4.51 8.79
N GLU A 90 19.58 4.08 7.56
CA GLU A 90 20.09 4.98 6.53
C GLU A 90 19.11 6.10 6.15
N TYR A 91 17.82 5.92 6.42
CA TYR A 91 16.83 6.98 6.18
C TYR A 91 16.59 7.82 7.43
N HIS A 92 16.32 7.19 8.57
CA HIS A 92 16.34 7.81 9.89
C HIS A 92 16.20 6.73 10.97
N GLU A 93 16.39 7.13 12.22
CA GLU A 93 16.52 6.22 13.36
C GLU A 93 15.30 5.31 13.54
N HIS A 94 14.09 5.83 13.32
CA HIS A 94 12.85 5.10 13.57
C HIS A 94 12.14 4.65 12.30
N TYR A 95 12.84 4.64 11.16
CA TYR A 95 12.27 4.19 9.90
C TYR A 95 12.14 2.67 9.92
N TYR A 96 10.92 2.18 10.14
CA TYR A 96 10.60 0.75 10.12
C TYR A 96 9.69 0.50 8.93
N GLY A 97 10.20 -0.12 7.89
CA GLY A 97 9.46 -0.25 6.64
C GLY A 97 9.61 -1.59 5.96
N ALA A 98 8.70 -1.84 5.05
CA ALA A 98 8.71 -3.00 4.18
C ALA A 98 8.46 -2.55 2.75
N TYR A 99 9.03 -3.27 1.81
CA TYR A 99 8.86 -3.00 0.38
C TYR A 99 8.27 -4.23 -0.29
N LEU A 100 7.33 -4.00 -1.19
CA LEU A 100 6.63 -5.08 -1.86
C LEU A 100 6.10 -4.60 -3.21
N ARG A 101 5.62 -5.57 -3.99
CA ARG A 101 4.96 -5.27 -5.26
C ARG A 101 3.55 -5.80 -5.25
N ASP A 102 2.63 -5.04 -5.85
CA ASP A 102 1.27 -5.49 -6.04
C ASP A 102 1.22 -6.54 -7.17
N PRO A 103 0.05 -7.17 -7.42
CA PRO A 103 -0.06 -8.19 -8.47
C PRO A 103 0.30 -7.71 -9.87
N ASP A 104 0.22 -6.41 -10.14
CA ASP A 104 0.60 -5.84 -11.43
C ASP A 104 2.07 -5.38 -11.48
N GLY A 105 2.81 -5.56 -10.39
CA GLY A 105 4.22 -5.22 -10.31
C GLY A 105 4.52 -3.81 -9.83
N ASN A 106 3.51 -3.04 -9.41
CA ASN A 106 3.72 -1.70 -8.87
C ASN A 106 4.40 -1.77 -7.52
N LYS A 107 5.43 -0.94 -7.32
CA LYS A 107 6.20 -0.94 -6.07
C LYS A 107 5.49 -0.13 -4.99
N LEU A 108 5.41 -0.73 -3.81
CA LEU A 108 4.79 -0.14 -2.63
C LEU A 108 5.76 -0.18 -1.46
N CYS A 109 5.59 0.79 -0.56
CA CYS A 109 6.26 0.81 0.73
C CYS A 109 5.18 0.93 1.80
N VAL A 110 5.35 0.20 2.90
CA VAL A 110 4.56 0.40 4.11
C VAL A 110 5.54 0.77 5.20
N VAL A 111 5.36 1.93 5.83
CA VAL A 111 6.37 2.47 6.74
C VAL A 111 5.76 3.08 8.00
N CYS A 112 6.41 2.83 9.13
CA CYS A 112 6.16 3.49 10.40
C CYS A 112 7.38 4.34 10.75
N HIS A 113 7.15 5.61 11.09
CA HIS A 113 8.22 6.55 11.43
C HIS A 113 8.35 6.78 12.94
N SER A 114 7.53 6.10 13.74
CA SER A 114 7.51 6.27 15.18
C SER A 114 8.41 5.27 15.88
N PRO A 115 8.96 5.61 17.06
CA PRO A 115 9.73 4.64 17.86
C PRO A 115 8.83 3.48 18.28
N PRO A 116 9.42 2.35 18.71
CA PRO A 116 8.63 1.24 19.22
C PRO A 116 7.89 1.65 20.50
N ASP A 117 6.74 1.07 20.72
CA ASP A 117 5.92 1.29 21.90
C ASP A 117 6.57 0.72 23.16
#